data_fbf8dcf8d9e102f4cf6377a97aeb505d
#
_entry.id   fbf8dcf8d9e102f4cf6377a97aeb505d
#
_cell.length_a   1.000
_cell.length_b   1.000
_cell.length_c   1.000
_cell.angle_alpha   90.00
_cell.angle_beta   90.00
_cell.angle_gamma   90.00
#
_symmetry.space_group_name_H-M   'P 1'
#
loop_
_entity.id
_entity.type
_entity.pdbx_description
1 polymer ?
#
loop_
_entity_poly.entity_id
_entity_poly.type
_entity_poly.pdbx_seq_one_letter_code
_entity_poly.pdbx_strand_id
1 'polypeptide(L)'
;AAPIGAVGIGAIILGALYWIFGFLRMGTVGLTSQALGGGDAQEVRALFFRSAGIGVVAGIAFITFQIPIFAGAFWIAPASAEVEGLARVYMSIRVWSAPAAIAIYGLSGWLIAQERTRAVLMIQLSMNVTNIILDFWFVLGLGLGIEGVAVATLIAEWGGLVLGLYLCRQVFRGLALSLWQQIVNRRRVIQMMQVNGDILIRSVLLQAGFVSF
;
A
#
# COMPACT_ATOMS: atom_id res chain seq x y z
N ALA A 1 -28.19 -1.90 9.37
CA ALA A 1 -27.08 -1.50 10.29
C ALA A 1 -25.86 -2.43 10.14
N ALA A 2 -26.04 -3.76 10.12
CA ALA A 2 -24.94 -4.73 10.03
C ALA A 2 -24.00 -4.56 8.80
N PRO A 3 -24.49 -4.31 7.56
CA PRO A 3 -23.61 -4.12 6.41
C PRO A 3 -22.65 -2.94 6.55
N ILE A 4 -23.10 -1.80 7.08
CA ILE A 4 -22.27 -0.61 7.28
C ILE A 4 -21.21 -0.88 8.34
N GLY A 5 -21.59 -1.55 9.44
CA GLY A 5 -20.66 -1.97 10.49
C GLY A 5 -19.59 -2.93 9.97
N ALA A 6 -19.97 -3.88 9.12
CA ALA A 6 -19.06 -4.86 8.53
C ALA A 6 -18.02 -4.21 7.60
N VAL A 7 -18.44 -3.29 6.72
CA VAL A 7 -17.51 -2.50 5.88
C VAL A 7 -16.58 -1.68 6.76
N GLY A 8 -17.13 -1.01 7.80
CA GLY A 8 -16.33 -0.21 8.72
C GLY A 8 -15.24 -1.03 9.43
N ILE A 9 -15.60 -2.17 10.03
CA ILE A 9 -14.64 -3.05 10.72
C ILE A 9 -13.62 -3.62 9.74
N GLY A 10 -14.06 -4.14 8.59
CA GLY A 10 -13.16 -4.67 7.57
C GLY A 10 -12.18 -3.63 7.01
N ALA A 11 -12.66 -2.41 6.79
CA ALA A 11 -11.83 -1.28 6.33
C ALA A 11 -10.80 -0.86 7.40
N ILE A 12 -11.20 -0.81 8.68
CA ILE A 12 -10.30 -0.49 9.80
C ILE A 12 -9.22 -1.55 9.92
N ILE A 13 -9.58 -2.85 9.90
CA ILE A 13 -8.61 -3.95 10.01
C ILE A 13 -7.61 -3.90 8.85
N LEU A 14 -8.07 -3.86 7.60
CA LEU A 14 -7.17 -3.81 6.44
C LEU A 14 -6.37 -2.50 6.40
N GLY A 15 -7.00 -1.38 6.76
CA GLY A 15 -6.32 -0.09 6.87
C GLY A 15 -5.19 -0.11 7.89
N ALA A 16 -5.42 -0.69 9.07
CA ALA A 16 -4.39 -0.85 10.10
C ALA A 16 -3.25 -1.77 9.63
N LEU A 17 -3.58 -2.88 8.97
CA LEU A 17 -2.60 -3.81 8.43
C LEU A 17 -1.75 -3.16 7.32
N TYR A 18 -2.35 -2.41 6.41
CA TYR A 18 -1.63 -1.70 5.35
C TYR A 18 -0.84 -0.51 5.89
N TRP A 19 -1.34 0.17 6.94
CA TRP A 19 -0.64 1.29 7.58
C TRP A 19 0.73 0.87 8.14
N ILE A 20 0.86 -0.38 8.60
CA ILE A 20 2.16 -0.94 9.02
C ILE A 20 3.22 -0.72 7.93
N PHE A 21 2.85 -0.81 6.65
CA PHE A 21 3.76 -0.58 5.52
C PHE A 21 4.02 0.90 5.20
N GLY A 22 3.47 1.82 5.98
CA GLY A 22 3.78 3.25 5.88
C GLY A 22 5.28 3.56 6.06
N PHE A 23 6.03 2.70 6.76
CA PHE A 23 7.48 2.77 6.85
C PHE A 23 8.16 2.71 5.47
N LEU A 24 7.59 1.96 4.52
CA LEU A 24 8.13 1.84 3.16
C LEU A 24 8.16 3.20 2.45
N ARG A 25 7.12 4.04 2.66
CA ARG A 25 7.10 5.41 2.13
C ARG A 25 8.20 6.25 2.76
N MET A 26 8.33 6.25 4.09
CA MET A 26 9.33 7.06 4.81
C MET A 26 10.76 6.64 4.45
N GLY A 27 11.04 5.34 4.47
CA GLY A 27 12.36 4.80 4.12
C GLY A 27 12.73 5.10 2.66
N THR A 28 11.77 4.99 1.74
CA THR A 28 11.99 5.32 0.33
C THR A 28 12.26 6.81 0.14
N VAL A 29 11.56 7.71 0.85
CA VAL A 29 11.85 9.16 0.83
C VAL A 29 13.30 9.39 1.25
N GLY A 30 13.71 8.88 2.40
CA GLY A 30 15.06 9.11 2.95
C GLY A 30 16.16 8.61 2.03
N LEU A 31 16.09 7.36 1.59
CA LEU A 31 17.11 6.76 0.72
C LEU A 31 17.16 7.43 -0.66
N THR A 32 16.00 7.76 -1.23
CA THR A 32 15.95 8.44 -2.54
C THR A 32 16.51 9.86 -2.45
N SER A 33 16.21 10.61 -1.37
CA SER A 33 16.78 11.95 -1.16
C SER A 33 18.29 11.90 -0.97
N GLN A 34 18.81 10.89 -0.26
CA GLN A 34 20.27 10.69 -0.13
C GLN A 34 20.92 10.38 -1.47
N ALA A 35 20.33 9.51 -2.29
CA ALA A 35 20.84 9.17 -3.62
C ALA A 35 20.82 10.39 -4.56
N LEU A 36 19.77 11.22 -4.50
CA LEU A 36 19.67 12.49 -5.24
C LEU A 36 20.75 13.48 -4.81
N GLY A 37 20.95 13.66 -3.51
CA GLY A 37 21.99 14.54 -2.98
C GLY A 37 23.41 14.07 -3.33
N GLY A 38 23.61 12.76 -3.47
CA GLY A 38 24.87 12.15 -3.91
C GLY A 38 25.07 12.14 -5.44
N GLY A 39 24.07 12.58 -6.23
CA GLY A 39 24.13 12.56 -7.69
C GLY A 39 24.03 11.16 -8.31
N ASP A 40 23.65 10.14 -7.53
CA ASP A 40 23.53 8.74 -7.98
C ASP A 40 22.16 8.47 -8.65
N ALA A 41 22.03 8.91 -9.90
CA ALA A 41 20.81 8.74 -10.68
C ALA A 41 20.43 7.26 -10.90
N GLN A 42 21.42 6.35 -10.91
CA GLN A 42 21.15 4.92 -11.06
C GLN A 42 20.54 4.35 -9.77
N GLU A 43 21.03 4.76 -8.61
CA GLU A 43 20.46 4.35 -7.34
C GLU A 43 19.05 4.90 -7.13
N VAL A 44 18.79 6.14 -7.53
CA VAL A 44 17.42 6.73 -7.53
C VAL A 44 16.45 5.85 -8.31
N ARG A 45 16.86 5.37 -9.50
CA ARG A 45 16.02 4.47 -10.30
C ARG A 45 15.89 3.07 -9.66
N ALA A 46 16.98 2.54 -9.11
CA ALA A 46 16.96 1.25 -8.44
C ALA A 46 16.05 1.24 -7.21
N LEU A 47 16.01 2.34 -6.45
CA LEU A 47 15.12 2.51 -5.28
C LEU A 47 13.65 2.48 -5.67
N PHE A 48 13.27 3.02 -6.83
CA PHE A 48 11.91 2.89 -7.35
C PHE A 48 11.51 1.43 -7.51
N PHE A 49 12.32 0.64 -8.21
CA PHE A 49 12.02 -0.77 -8.46
C PHE A 49 12.06 -1.62 -7.18
N ARG A 50 13.00 -1.34 -6.27
CA ARG A 50 13.09 -2.05 -4.99
C ARG A 50 11.87 -1.76 -4.13
N SER A 51 11.49 -0.50 -3.97
CA SER A 51 10.34 -0.14 -3.13
C SER A 51 9.02 -0.69 -3.67
N ALA A 52 8.80 -0.57 -5.00
CA ALA A 52 7.64 -1.15 -5.64
C ALA A 52 7.64 -2.68 -5.54
N GLY A 53 8.79 -3.32 -5.76
CA GLY A 53 8.95 -4.77 -5.65
C GLY A 53 8.68 -5.29 -4.24
N ILE A 54 9.21 -4.63 -3.21
CA ILE A 54 8.92 -4.96 -1.80
C ILE A 54 7.42 -4.84 -1.53
N GLY A 55 6.77 -3.78 -2.02
CA GLY A 55 5.34 -3.59 -1.86
C GLY A 55 4.51 -4.70 -2.51
N VAL A 56 4.86 -5.10 -3.73
CA VAL A 56 4.19 -6.20 -4.43
C VAL A 56 4.40 -7.53 -3.72
N VAL A 57 5.63 -7.86 -3.31
CA VAL A 57 5.94 -9.10 -2.59
C VAL A 57 5.21 -9.16 -1.25
N ALA A 58 5.20 -8.06 -0.49
CA ALA A 58 4.46 -7.96 0.75
C ALA A 58 2.95 -8.15 0.52
N GLY A 59 2.39 -7.53 -0.51
CA GLY A 59 0.98 -7.70 -0.86
C GLY A 59 0.63 -9.13 -1.27
N ILE A 60 1.49 -9.82 -2.02
CA ILE A 60 1.32 -11.23 -2.35
C ILE A 60 1.37 -12.10 -1.08
N ALA A 61 2.29 -11.80 -0.16
CA ALA A 61 2.32 -12.48 1.13
C ALA A 61 1.02 -12.29 1.91
N PHE A 62 0.42 -11.09 1.89
CA PHE A 62 -0.91 -10.84 2.48
C PHE A 62 -2.00 -11.72 1.87
N ILE A 63 -2.03 -11.85 0.55
CA ILE A 63 -2.97 -12.72 -0.16
C ILE A 63 -2.75 -14.18 0.25
N THR A 64 -1.50 -14.62 0.33
CA THR A 64 -1.16 -16.00 0.68
C THR A 64 -1.54 -16.35 2.11
N PHE A 65 -1.31 -15.43 3.04
CA PHE A 65 -1.58 -15.61 4.47
C PHE A 65 -2.90 -14.97 4.94
N GLN A 66 -3.83 -14.67 4.04
CA GLN A 66 -5.08 -13.99 4.38
C GLN A 66 -5.90 -14.71 5.46
N ILE A 67 -5.94 -16.05 5.44
CA ILE A 67 -6.75 -16.85 6.38
C ILE A 67 -6.26 -16.65 7.83
N PRO A 68 -4.99 -16.92 8.19
CA PRO A 68 -4.51 -16.69 9.53
C PRO A 68 -4.50 -15.22 9.92
N ILE A 69 -4.28 -14.28 8.99
CA ILE A 69 -4.32 -12.84 9.27
C ILE A 69 -5.74 -12.43 9.68
N PHE A 70 -6.77 -12.85 8.95
CA PHE A 70 -8.15 -12.52 9.28
C PHE A 70 -8.60 -13.19 10.58
N ALA A 71 -8.20 -14.43 10.82
CA ALA A 71 -8.49 -15.11 12.08
C ALA A 71 -7.89 -14.36 13.28
N GLY A 72 -6.62 -13.95 13.17
CA GLY A 72 -5.93 -13.17 14.21
C GLY A 72 -6.56 -11.79 14.41
N ALA A 73 -6.97 -11.11 13.33
CA ALA A 73 -7.60 -9.80 13.42
C ALA A 73 -8.93 -9.85 14.19
N PHE A 74 -9.78 -10.83 13.91
CA PHE A 74 -11.06 -11.00 14.62
C PHE A 74 -10.90 -11.58 16.03
N TRP A 75 -9.80 -12.26 16.32
CA TRP A 75 -9.45 -12.64 17.68
C TRP A 75 -9.10 -11.41 18.55
N ILE A 76 -8.41 -10.43 17.98
CA ILE A 76 -8.05 -9.18 18.66
C ILE A 76 -9.24 -8.22 18.75
N ALA A 77 -10.03 -8.11 17.69
CA ALA A 77 -11.19 -7.22 17.58
C ALA A 77 -12.45 -8.03 17.26
N PRO A 78 -13.04 -8.71 18.29
CA PRO A 78 -14.22 -9.54 18.08
C PRO A 78 -15.44 -8.70 17.69
N ALA A 79 -16.27 -9.23 16.78
CA ALA A 79 -17.52 -8.65 16.36
C ALA A 79 -18.66 -9.67 16.50
N SER A 80 -19.92 -9.24 16.30
CA SER A 80 -21.02 -10.20 16.22
C SER A 80 -20.84 -11.14 15.03
N ALA A 81 -21.32 -12.37 15.13
CA ALA A 81 -21.15 -13.38 14.08
C ALA A 81 -21.66 -12.90 12.70
N GLU A 82 -22.75 -12.13 12.67
CA GLU A 82 -23.29 -11.53 11.46
C GLU A 82 -22.33 -10.49 10.85
N VAL A 83 -21.83 -9.58 11.67
CA VAL A 83 -20.90 -8.51 11.23
C VAL A 83 -19.57 -9.12 10.80
N GLU A 84 -19.05 -10.10 11.54
CA GLU A 84 -17.82 -10.80 11.19
C GLU A 84 -17.95 -11.53 9.85
N GLY A 85 -19.05 -12.25 9.63
CA GLY A 85 -19.31 -12.96 8.36
C GLY A 85 -19.27 -11.99 7.17
N LEU A 86 -19.97 -10.87 7.27
CA LEU A 86 -20.01 -9.85 6.23
C LEU A 86 -18.65 -9.13 6.05
N ALA A 87 -17.93 -8.87 7.15
CA ALA A 87 -16.60 -8.26 7.08
C ALA A 87 -15.58 -9.19 6.44
N ARG A 88 -15.67 -10.51 6.66
CA ARG A 88 -14.82 -11.50 5.98
C ARG A 88 -15.05 -11.50 4.47
N VAL A 89 -16.29 -11.38 3.99
CA VAL A 89 -16.61 -11.24 2.56
C VAL A 89 -15.95 -9.99 2.00
N TYR A 90 -16.11 -8.84 2.65
CA TYR A 90 -15.47 -7.60 2.26
C TYR A 90 -13.94 -7.73 2.19
N MET A 91 -13.33 -8.25 3.24
CA MET A 91 -11.87 -8.38 3.35
C MET A 91 -11.30 -9.38 2.34
N SER A 92 -12.01 -10.47 2.03
CA SER A 92 -11.58 -11.48 1.04
C SER A 92 -11.49 -10.92 -0.39
N ILE A 93 -12.31 -9.92 -0.71
CA ILE A 93 -12.23 -9.19 -1.99
C ILE A 93 -11.12 -8.14 -1.92
N ARG A 94 -11.10 -7.36 -0.85
CA ARG A 94 -10.17 -6.25 -0.67
C ARG A 94 -8.70 -6.66 -0.56
N VAL A 95 -8.41 -7.85 -0.05
CA VAL A 95 -7.03 -8.34 0.08
C VAL A 95 -6.30 -8.44 -1.26
N TRP A 96 -7.02 -8.61 -2.36
CA TRP A 96 -6.46 -8.63 -3.71
C TRP A 96 -5.91 -7.27 -4.17
N SER A 97 -6.22 -6.18 -3.49
CA SER A 97 -5.61 -4.89 -3.73
C SER A 97 -4.32 -4.66 -2.90
N ALA A 98 -3.97 -5.55 -1.97
CA ALA A 98 -2.79 -5.41 -1.12
C ALA A 98 -1.50 -5.13 -1.89
N PRO A 99 -1.18 -5.84 -3.01
CA PRO A 99 0.02 -5.54 -3.78
C PRO A 99 0.04 -4.11 -4.34
N ALA A 100 -1.12 -3.61 -4.80
CA ALA A 100 -1.23 -2.26 -5.32
C ALA A 100 -1.15 -1.22 -4.21
N ALA A 101 -1.91 -1.39 -3.13
CA ALA A 101 -1.95 -0.47 -2.00
C ALA A 101 -0.57 -0.29 -1.35
N ILE A 102 0.15 -1.41 -1.12
CA ILE A 102 1.48 -1.35 -0.49
C ILE A 102 2.53 -0.80 -1.46
N ALA A 103 2.50 -1.16 -2.75
CA ALA A 103 3.41 -0.62 -3.75
C ALA A 103 3.26 0.91 -3.91
N ILE A 104 2.04 1.44 -3.78
CA ILE A 104 1.77 2.89 -3.82
C ILE A 104 2.50 3.64 -2.70
N TYR A 105 2.72 3.04 -1.51
CA TYR A 105 3.54 3.67 -0.48
C TYR A 105 4.97 3.91 -0.95
N GLY A 106 5.62 2.89 -1.52
CA GLY A 106 6.97 3.02 -2.06
C GLY A 106 7.05 4.03 -3.21
N LEU A 107 6.12 3.94 -4.15
CA LEU A 107 6.02 4.85 -5.29
C LEU A 107 5.78 6.30 -4.85
N SER A 108 4.90 6.52 -3.88
CA SER A 108 4.64 7.85 -3.32
C SER A 108 5.87 8.41 -2.62
N GLY A 109 6.60 7.58 -1.84
CA GLY A 109 7.84 7.98 -1.21
C GLY A 109 8.90 8.42 -2.23
N TRP A 110 9.05 7.67 -3.32
CA TRP A 110 9.97 7.99 -4.40
C TRP A 110 9.60 9.31 -5.12
N LEU A 111 8.30 9.56 -5.35
CA LEU A 111 7.82 10.82 -5.93
C LEU A 111 8.03 12.01 -5.00
N ILE A 112 7.78 11.84 -3.69
CA ILE A 112 7.97 12.90 -2.69
C ILE A 112 9.44 13.32 -2.64
N ALA A 113 10.37 12.36 -2.61
CA ALA A 113 11.80 12.63 -2.59
C ALA A 113 12.27 13.44 -3.79
N GLN A 114 11.58 13.38 -4.92
CA GLN A 114 11.85 14.13 -6.13
C GLN A 114 11.03 15.42 -6.26
N GLU A 115 10.39 15.86 -5.16
CA GLU A 115 9.54 17.05 -5.11
C GLU A 115 8.33 16.99 -6.07
N ARG A 116 7.96 15.77 -6.53
CA ARG A 116 6.83 15.56 -7.45
C ARG A 116 5.52 15.33 -6.68
N THR A 117 5.25 16.17 -5.69
CA THR A 117 4.06 16.07 -4.81
C THR A 117 2.74 16.19 -5.57
N ARG A 118 2.71 16.94 -6.69
CA ARG A 118 1.54 17.00 -7.58
C ARG A 118 1.17 15.64 -8.15
N ALA A 119 2.16 14.81 -8.48
CA ALA A 119 1.89 13.45 -8.97
C ALA A 119 1.27 12.58 -7.88
N VAL A 120 1.75 12.69 -6.64
CA VAL A 120 1.15 11.99 -5.48
C VAL A 120 -0.29 12.43 -5.27
N LEU A 121 -0.56 13.73 -5.33
CA LEU A 121 -1.92 14.28 -5.21
C LEU A 121 -2.84 13.74 -6.33
N MET A 122 -2.35 13.70 -7.57
CA MET A 122 -3.12 13.15 -8.71
C MET A 122 -3.49 11.68 -8.50
N ILE A 123 -2.56 10.87 -7.99
CA ILE A 123 -2.82 9.46 -7.67
C ILE A 123 -3.91 9.36 -6.61
N GLN A 124 -3.78 10.09 -5.50
CA GLN A 124 -4.75 10.05 -4.39
C GLN A 124 -6.14 10.56 -4.83
N LEU A 125 -6.20 11.67 -5.55
CA LEU A 125 -7.47 12.18 -6.07
C LEU A 125 -8.13 11.21 -7.05
N SER A 126 -7.34 10.63 -7.98
CA SER A 126 -7.85 9.63 -8.91
C SER A 126 -8.43 8.42 -8.19
N MET A 127 -7.72 7.89 -7.18
CA MET A 127 -8.21 6.76 -6.38
C MET A 127 -9.52 7.10 -5.68
N ASN A 128 -9.58 8.25 -4.99
CA ASN A 128 -10.78 8.65 -4.26
C ASN A 128 -11.96 8.91 -5.19
N VAL A 129 -11.76 9.64 -6.28
CA VAL A 129 -12.82 9.93 -7.25
C VAL A 129 -13.32 8.65 -7.91
N THR A 130 -12.41 7.78 -8.35
CA THR A 130 -12.79 6.48 -8.94
C THR A 130 -13.55 5.63 -7.94
N ASN A 131 -13.11 5.56 -6.69
CA ASN A 131 -13.79 4.81 -5.64
C ASN A 131 -15.23 5.36 -5.43
N ILE A 132 -15.39 6.66 -5.25
CA ILE A 132 -16.71 7.28 -5.07
C ILE A 132 -17.63 6.97 -6.24
N ILE A 133 -17.17 7.15 -7.48
CA ILE A 133 -18.00 6.89 -8.67
C ILE A 133 -18.42 5.42 -8.75
N LEU A 134 -17.49 4.51 -8.49
CA LEU A 134 -17.76 3.08 -8.53
C LEU A 134 -18.64 2.62 -7.37
N ASP A 135 -18.49 3.21 -6.17
CA ASP A 135 -19.38 2.94 -5.04
C ASP A 135 -20.83 3.30 -5.38
N PHE A 136 -21.05 4.49 -5.96
CA PHE A 136 -22.38 4.87 -6.41
C PHE A 136 -22.93 3.90 -7.46
N TRP A 137 -22.12 3.52 -8.43
CA TRP A 137 -22.56 2.63 -9.50
C TRP A 137 -22.83 1.22 -9.01
N PHE A 138 -21.91 0.62 -8.21
CA PHE A 138 -22.04 -0.75 -7.77
C PHE A 138 -23.08 -0.92 -6.66
N VAL A 139 -23.14 0.02 -5.72
CA VAL A 139 -24.03 -0.11 -4.57
C VAL A 139 -25.45 0.36 -4.94
N LEU A 140 -25.59 1.55 -5.53
CA LEU A 140 -26.92 2.12 -5.85
C LEU A 140 -27.42 1.70 -7.22
N GLY A 141 -26.53 1.55 -8.22
CA GLY A 141 -26.91 1.18 -9.58
C GLY A 141 -27.16 -0.33 -9.73
N LEU A 142 -26.23 -1.16 -9.22
CA LEU A 142 -26.27 -2.62 -9.38
C LEU A 142 -26.76 -3.36 -8.13
N GLY A 143 -26.90 -2.70 -6.99
CA GLY A 143 -27.38 -3.32 -5.76
C GLY A 143 -26.42 -4.32 -5.12
N LEU A 144 -25.11 -4.26 -5.45
CA LEU A 144 -24.10 -5.24 -4.99
C LEU A 144 -23.73 -5.14 -3.49
N GLY A 145 -24.26 -4.13 -2.78
CA GLY A 145 -24.04 -3.99 -1.34
C GLY A 145 -22.55 -3.95 -0.94
N ILE A 146 -22.15 -4.80 0.01
CA ILE A 146 -20.80 -4.84 0.57
C ILE A 146 -19.76 -5.27 -0.47
N GLU A 147 -20.08 -6.21 -1.32
CA GLU A 147 -19.21 -6.68 -2.39
C GLU A 147 -18.90 -5.55 -3.38
N GLY A 148 -19.92 -4.73 -3.69
CA GLY A 148 -19.76 -3.56 -4.54
C GLY A 148 -18.75 -2.56 -4.00
N VAL A 149 -18.81 -2.24 -2.71
CA VAL A 149 -17.85 -1.36 -2.03
C VAL A 149 -16.43 -1.95 -2.08
N ALA A 150 -16.31 -3.26 -1.82
CA ALA A 150 -15.01 -3.93 -1.84
C ALA A 150 -14.38 -3.90 -3.24
N VAL A 151 -15.14 -4.20 -4.28
CA VAL A 151 -14.69 -4.20 -5.68
C VAL A 151 -14.37 -2.78 -6.15
N ALA A 152 -15.17 -1.78 -5.79
CA ALA A 152 -14.92 -0.38 -6.13
C ALA A 152 -13.55 0.08 -5.61
N THR A 153 -13.25 -0.22 -4.36
CA THR A 153 -11.97 0.14 -3.78
C THR A 153 -10.80 -0.65 -4.39
N LEU A 154 -11.00 -1.94 -4.66
CA LEU A 154 -10.01 -2.77 -5.35
C LEU A 154 -9.64 -2.16 -6.72
N ILE A 155 -10.62 -1.79 -7.52
CA ILE A 155 -10.40 -1.15 -8.83
C ILE A 155 -9.70 0.20 -8.67
N ALA A 156 -10.11 1.01 -7.69
CA ALA A 156 -9.52 2.32 -7.44
C ALA A 156 -8.03 2.21 -7.06
N GLU A 157 -7.65 1.26 -6.21
CA GLU A 157 -6.25 1.06 -5.79
C GLU A 157 -5.37 0.55 -6.93
N TRP A 158 -5.83 -0.42 -7.73
CA TRP A 158 -5.11 -0.85 -8.92
C TRP A 158 -5.01 0.25 -9.98
N GLY A 159 -6.08 1.02 -10.18
CA GLY A 159 -6.10 2.21 -11.05
C GLY A 159 -5.09 3.25 -10.59
N GLY A 160 -5.00 3.49 -9.28
CA GLY A 160 -4.00 4.37 -8.68
C GLY A 160 -2.56 3.91 -8.93
N LEU A 161 -2.29 2.60 -8.79
CA LEU A 161 -0.98 2.03 -9.12
C LEU A 161 -0.64 2.21 -10.59
N VAL A 162 -1.56 1.90 -11.50
CA VAL A 162 -1.36 2.06 -12.95
C VAL A 162 -1.08 3.52 -13.30
N LEU A 163 -1.86 4.46 -12.76
CA LEU A 163 -1.62 5.90 -12.95
C LEU A 163 -0.25 6.30 -12.39
N GLY A 164 0.12 5.82 -11.22
CA GLY A 164 1.42 6.08 -10.60
C GLY A 164 2.58 5.59 -11.47
N LEU A 165 2.50 4.38 -11.99
CA LEU A 165 3.49 3.82 -12.91
C LEU A 165 3.57 4.65 -14.21
N TYR A 166 2.43 5.08 -14.74
CA TYR A 166 2.38 5.95 -15.92
C TYR A 166 3.07 7.30 -15.67
N LEU A 167 2.82 7.94 -14.53
CA LEU A 167 3.47 9.19 -14.14
C LEU A 167 4.98 9.01 -13.94
N CYS A 168 5.42 7.81 -13.59
CA CYS A 168 6.82 7.45 -13.41
C CYS A 168 7.45 6.80 -14.66
N ARG A 169 6.76 6.79 -15.81
CA ARG A 169 7.22 6.07 -17.03
C ARG A 169 8.64 6.37 -17.49
N GLN A 170 9.19 7.53 -17.13
CA GLN A 170 10.58 7.88 -17.45
C GLN A 170 11.61 6.93 -16.81
N VAL A 171 11.26 6.34 -15.65
CA VAL A 171 12.12 5.37 -14.95
C VAL A 171 12.36 4.11 -15.79
N PHE A 172 11.39 3.75 -16.64
CA PHE A 172 11.46 2.56 -17.50
C PHE A 172 12.26 2.78 -18.80
N ARG A 173 12.66 4.03 -19.10
CA ARG A 173 13.45 4.32 -20.31
C ARG A 173 14.92 3.93 -20.09
N GLY A 174 15.49 3.18 -21.05
CA GLY A 174 16.90 2.78 -20.99
C GLY A 174 17.21 1.84 -19.81
N LEU A 175 16.41 0.80 -19.62
CA LEU A 175 16.70 -0.27 -18.67
C LEU A 175 17.92 -1.03 -19.17
N ALA A 176 19.09 -0.76 -18.56
CA ALA A 176 20.35 -1.45 -18.83
C ALA A 176 20.55 -2.61 -17.85
N LEU A 177 21.36 -3.59 -18.24
CA LEU A 177 21.72 -4.72 -17.37
C LEU A 177 22.38 -4.26 -16.05
N SER A 178 23.12 -3.15 -16.11
CA SER A 178 23.74 -2.51 -14.93
C SER A 178 22.72 -2.07 -13.87
N LEU A 179 21.54 -1.58 -14.30
CA LEU A 179 20.48 -1.20 -13.37
C LEU A 179 19.90 -2.44 -12.68
N TRP A 180 19.74 -3.54 -13.43
CA TRP A 180 19.24 -4.79 -12.87
C TRP A 180 20.16 -5.35 -11.78
N GLN A 181 21.47 -5.28 -12.01
CA GLN A 181 22.48 -5.66 -11.01
C GLN A 181 22.40 -4.78 -9.74
N GLN A 182 22.10 -3.49 -9.89
CA GLN A 182 21.90 -2.60 -8.75
C GLN A 182 20.59 -2.88 -8.00
N ILE A 183 19.48 -3.15 -8.70
CA ILE A 183 18.21 -3.49 -8.06
C ILE A 183 18.36 -4.71 -7.15
N VAL A 184 19.07 -5.75 -7.61
CA VAL A 184 19.25 -7.03 -6.90
C VAL A 184 20.46 -6.99 -5.97
N ASN A 185 21.22 -5.89 -5.89
CA ASN A 185 22.39 -5.80 -5.03
C ASN A 185 22.05 -6.07 -3.56
N ARG A 186 22.51 -7.23 -3.04
CA ARG A 186 22.18 -7.71 -1.70
C ARG A 186 22.50 -6.69 -0.61
N ARG A 187 23.64 -5.99 -0.71
CA ARG A 187 24.02 -4.96 0.29
C ARG A 187 23.02 -3.82 0.34
N ARG A 188 22.62 -3.30 -0.83
CA ARG A 188 21.64 -2.21 -0.95
C ARG A 188 20.24 -2.62 -0.52
N VAL A 189 19.83 -3.86 -0.83
CA VAL A 189 18.55 -4.43 -0.37
C VAL A 189 18.54 -4.56 1.16
N ILE A 190 19.60 -5.12 1.74
CA ILE A 190 19.74 -5.25 3.21
C ILE A 190 19.71 -3.87 3.87
N GLN A 191 20.46 -2.90 3.36
CA GLN A 191 20.45 -1.53 3.87
C GLN A 191 19.03 -0.94 3.84
N MET A 192 18.29 -1.12 2.74
CA MET A 192 16.91 -0.67 2.63
C MET A 192 16.00 -1.37 3.66
N MET A 193 16.17 -2.68 3.88
CA MET A 193 15.41 -3.43 4.88
C MET A 193 15.74 -2.97 6.31
N GLN A 194 16.99 -2.67 6.61
CA GLN A 194 17.42 -2.15 7.91
C GLN A 194 16.80 -0.78 8.19
N VAL A 195 16.93 0.17 7.27
CA VAL A 195 16.33 1.50 7.39
C VAL A 195 14.82 1.41 7.58
N ASN A 196 14.16 0.57 6.79
CA ASN A 196 12.72 0.36 6.90
C ASN A 196 12.34 -0.32 8.23
N GLY A 197 13.11 -1.28 8.70
CA GLY A 197 12.94 -1.95 9.98
C GLY A 197 13.08 -0.99 11.17
N ASP A 198 14.09 -0.13 11.16
CA ASP A 198 14.32 0.88 12.21
C ASP A 198 13.14 1.88 12.27
N ILE A 199 12.65 2.31 11.09
CA ILE A 199 11.47 3.21 11.01
C ILE A 199 10.23 2.49 11.56
N LEU A 200 10.04 1.22 11.20
CA LEU A 200 8.90 0.42 11.68
C LEU A 200 8.92 0.30 13.22
N ILE A 201 10.06 -0.11 13.79
CA ILE A 201 10.21 -0.27 15.25
C ILE A 201 9.94 1.06 15.95
N ARG A 202 10.53 2.15 15.45
CA ARG A 202 10.31 3.49 16.01
C ARG A 202 8.84 3.90 15.93
N SER A 203 8.16 3.65 14.82
CA SER A 203 6.75 3.99 14.63
C SER A 203 5.85 3.20 15.60
N VAL A 204 6.11 1.91 15.78
CA VAL A 204 5.38 1.05 16.72
C VAL A 204 5.59 1.51 18.17
N LEU A 205 6.84 1.82 18.56
CA LEU A 205 7.15 2.30 19.91
C LEU A 205 6.48 3.64 20.21
N LEU A 206 6.50 4.57 19.25
CA LEU A 206 5.81 5.85 19.41
C LEU A 206 4.30 5.67 19.56
N GLN A 207 3.69 4.80 18.73
CA GLN A 207 2.25 4.51 18.82
C GLN A 207 1.89 3.86 20.16
N ALA A 208 2.68 2.91 20.63
CA ALA A 208 2.48 2.28 21.93
C ALA A 208 2.60 3.30 23.07
N GLY A 209 3.55 4.24 22.98
CA GLY A 209 3.70 5.33 23.94
C GLY A 209 2.47 6.24 23.99
N PHE A 210 1.89 6.61 22.84
CA PHE A 210 0.68 7.44 22.78
C PHE A 210 -0.57 6.74 23.33
N VAL A 211 -0.67 5.42 23.21
CA VAL A 211 -1.81 4.64 23.72
C VAL A 211 -1.70 4.40 25.23
N SER A 212 -0.49 4.53 25.81
CA SER A 212 -0.23 4.29 27.24
C SER A 212 -0.46 5.52 28.13
N PHE A 213 -0.74 6.68 27.54
CA PHE A 213 -1.11 7.94 28.20
C PHE A 213 -2.57 8.26 27.93
#